data_17504f969ccfea500f55330e04de8f82
#
_entry.id   17504f969ccfea500f55330e04de8f82
#
_cell.length_a   1.000
_cell.length_b   1.000
_cell.length_c   1.000
_cell.angle_alpha   90.00
_cell.angle_beta   90.00
_cell.angle_gamma   90.00
#
_symmetry.space_group_name_H-M   'P 1'
#
loop_
_entity.id
_entity.type
_entity.pdbx_description
1 polymer ?
#
loop_
_entity_poly.entity_id
_entity_poly.type
_entity_poly.pdbx_seq_one_letter_code
_entity_poly.pdbx_strand_id
1 'polypeptide(L)'
;MVKHNWTQEEYKAWREKHRVQRSYQEDVISSLDKLAQIFDKTQYGTLEYTEGVYPLFYLKSKNFDANKKNILITGGVHGYETSGVHGALLFMQEYAKKYESEFNFICFPCISPWGYETINRWNPDAIDPNRNFYKDSPAGECAAIVNALNELNLKFLAHFDLHETTDTDNTVF
;
A
#
# COMPACT_ATOMS: atom_id res chain seq x y z
N MET A 1 14.55 14.67 2.95
CA MET A 1 15.26 13.38 3.08
C MET A 1 16.01 13.40 4.40
N VAL A 2 15.49 12.75 5.43
CA VAL A 2 16.25 12.55 6.67
C VAL A 2 17.30 11.50 6.35
N LYS A 3 18.52 11.93 6.03
CA LYS A 3 19.66 11.01 5.97
C LYS A 3 19.96 10.62 7.41
N HIS A 4 19.56 9.43 7.81
CA HIS A 4 20.12 8.83 8.99
C HIS A 4 21.62 8.59 8.73
N ASN A 5 22.45 9.32 9.44
CA ASN A 5 23.91 9.12 9.41
C ASN A 5 24.28 7.84 10.19
N TRP A 6 23.54 6.75 9.98
CA TRP A 6 23.77 5.49 10.64
C TRP A 6 24.96 4.78 10.01
N THR A 7 25.78 4.19 10.86
CA THR A 7 26.77 3.21 10.44
C THR A 7 26.06 1.94 9.97
N GLN A 8 26.77 1.10 9.23
CA GLN A 8 26.25 -0.22 8.80
C GLN A 8 25.86 -1.10 10.00
N GLU A 9 26.58 -0.98 11.12
CA GLU A 9 26.29 -1.73 12.35
C GLU A 9 24.99 -1.24 13.01
N GLU A 10 24.78 0.06 13.09
CA GLU A 10 23.54 0.66 13.61
C GLU A 10 22.34 0.29 12.76
N TYR A 11 22.48 0.33 11.44
CA TYR A 11 21.44 -0.08 10.51
C TYR A 11 21.09 -1.56 10.69
N LYS A 12 22.08 -2.43 10.75
CA LYS A 12 21.89 -3.87 10.97
C LYS A 12 21.20 -4.13 12.31
N ALA A 13 21.66 -3.51 13.38
CA ALA A 13 21.08 -3.63 14.71
C ALA A 13 19.63 -3.12 14.75
N TRP A 14 19.32 -2.05 14.01
CA TRP A 14 17.95 -1.56 13.88
C TRP A 14 17.07 -2.59 13.15
N ARG A 15 17.50 -3.10 12.00
CA ARG A 15 16.75 -4.08 11.22
C ARG A 15 16.49 -5.37 11.99
N GLU A 16 17.48 -5.87 12.70
CA GLU A 16 17.38 -7.10 13.53
C GLU A 16 16.37 -6.99 14.68
N LYS A 17 16.03 -5.78 15.13
CA LYS A 17 14.98 -5.55 16.13
C LYS A 17 13.57 -5.71 15.57
N HIS A 18 13.40 -5.54 14.25
CA HIS A 18 12.11 -5.58 13.58
C HIS A 18 11.86 -7.00 13.07
N ARG A 19 11.04 -7.74 13.82
CA ARG A 19 10.67 -9.12 13.50
C ARG A 19 9.26 -9.16 12.95
N VAL A 20 8.98 -10.18 12.12
CA VAL A 20 7.62 -10.49 11.67
C VAL A 20 6.73 -10.77 12.89
N GLN A 21 5.61 -10.07 12.99
CA GLN A 21 4.65 -10.12 14.09
C GLN A 21 3.25 -10.49 13.63
N ARG A 22 2.97 -10.36 12.32
CA ARG A 22 1.70 -10.72 11.68
C ARG A 22 1.96 -11.14 10.24
N SER A 23 0.97 -11.68 9.57
CA SER A 23 1.13 -12.29 8.25
C SER A 23 0.47 -11.43 7.16
N TYR A 24 1.26 -10.87 6.27
CA TYR A 24 0.76 -10.24 5.04
C TYR A 24 -0.01 -11.24 4.19
N GLN A 25 0.45 -12.49 4.13
CA GLN A 25 -0.21 -13.55 3.37
C GLN A 25 -1.61 -13.87 3.91
N GLU A 26 -1.75 -14.02 5.23
CA GLU A 26 -3.02 -14.40 5.85
C GLU A 26 -4.00 -13.22 5.89
N ASP A 27 -3.52 -12.05 6.28
CA ASP A 27 -4.38 -10.89 6.53
C ASP A 27 -4.76 -10.15 5.24
N VAL A 28 -3.80 -9.98 4.33
CA VAL A 28 -3.99 -9.13 3.14
C VAL A 28 -4.20 -9.97 1.88
N ILE A 29 -3.27 -10.89 1.56
CA ILE A 29 -3.38 -11.68 0.31
C ILE A 29 -4.64 -12.52 0.30
N SER A 30 -4.96 -13.21 1.40
CA SER A 30 -6.19 -14.01 1.51
C SER A 30 -7.47 -13.20 1.33
N SER A 31 -7.47 -11.94 1.78
CA SER A 31 -8.57 -11.01 1.55
C SER A 31 -8.65 -10.59 0.08
N LEU A 32 -7.52 -10.31 -0.54
CA LEU A 32 -7.42 -9.99 -1.97
C LEU A 32 -7.90 -11.17 -2.85
N ASP A 33 -7.59 -12.42 -2.47
CA ASP A 33 -8.03 -13.61 -3.19
C ASP A 33 -9.56 -13.76 -3.17
N LYS A 34 -10.18 -13.45 -2.05
CA LYS A 34 -11.65 -13.40 -1.96
C LYS A 34 -12.22 -12.28 -2.83
N LEU A 35 -11.61 -11.10 -2.81
CA LEU A 35 -12.04 -9.94 -3.61
C LEU A 35 -11.79 -10.14 -5.12
N ALA A 36 -10.88 -11.01 -5.52
CA ALA A 36 -10.64 -11.39 -6.91
C ALA A 36 -11.87 -12.04 -7.60
N GLN A 37 -12.84 -12.48 -6.83
CA GLN A 37 -14.13 -12.94 -7.36
C GLN A 37 -14.92 -11.80 -8.03
N ILE A 38 -14.81 -10.58 -7.50
CA ILE A 38 -15.59 -9.40 -7.88
C ILE A 38 -14.76 -8.26 -8.47
N PHE A 39 -13.44 -8.26 -8.29
CA PHE A 39 -12.50 -7.30 -8.88
C PHE A 39 -11.42 -8.02 -9.66
N ASP A 40 -10.75 -7.31 -10.57
CA ASP A 40 -9.51 -7.80 -11.19
C ASP A 40 -8.36 -7.57 -10.22
N LYS A 41 -7.74 -8.66 -9.74
CA LYS A 41 -6.53 -8.63 -8.93
C LYS A 41 -5.32 -8.72 -9.85
N THR A 42 -4.44 -7.73 -9.79
CA THR A 42 -3.23 -7.67 -10.61
C THR A 42 -2.00 -7.53 -9.73
N GLN A 43 -0.99 -8.36 -9.98
CA GLN A 43 0.33 -8.17 -9.38
C GLN A 43 1.08 -7.10 -10.16
N TYR A 44 1.56 -6.06 -9.45
CA TYR A 44 2.28 -4.95 -10.06
C TYR A 44 3.77 -4.89 -9.70
N GLY A 45 4.21 -5.79 -8.84
CA GLY A 45 5.61 -5.88 -8.43
C GLY A 45 5.86 -6.99 -7.43
N THR A 46 7.11 -7.14 -7.06
CA THR A 46 7.57 -8.03 -6.00
C THR A 46 8.74 -7.37 -5.29
N LEU A 47 8.73 -7.39 -3.97
CA LEU A 47 9.84 -6.96 -3.15
C LEU A 47 10.52 -8.20 -2.56
N GLU A 48 11.84 -8.23 -2.64
CA GLU A 48 12.65 -9.33 -2.11
C GLU A 48 13.54 -8.80 -1.00
N TYR A 49 13.31 -9.27 0.21
CA TYR A 49 14.08 -8.93 1.39
C TYR A 49 14.58 -10.18 2.10
N THR A 50 15.46 -10.01 3.05
CA THR A 50 15.99 -11.14 3.85
C THR A 50 14.88 -11.88 4.60
N GLU A 51 13.83 -11.15 4.99
CA GLU A 51 12.69 -11.66 5.75
C GLU A 51 11.70 -12.43 4.88
N GLY A 52 11.67 -12.18 3.56
CA GLY A 52 10.74 -12.86 2.66
C GLY A 52 10.55 -12.17 1.32
N VAL A 53 9.67 -12.77 0.53
CA VAL A 53 9.25 -12.28 -0.79
C VAL A 53 7.82 -11.74 -0.67
N TYR A 54 7.63 -10.49 -1.07
CA TYR A 54 6.38 -9.76 -0.93
C TYR A 54 5.81 -9.40 -2.31
N PRO A 55 4.88 -10.19 -2.85
CA PRO A 55 4.18 -9.80 -4.07
C PRO A 55 3.23 -8.63 -3.78
N LEU A 56 3.24 -7.64 -4.66
CA LEU A 56 2.45 -6.42 -4.55
C LEU A 56 1.24 -6.49 -5.47
N PHE A 57 0.04 -6.22 -4.95
CA PHE A 57 -1.19 -6.32 -5.72
C PHE A 57 -2.04 -5.05 -5.63
N TYR A 58 -2.75 -4.78 -6.73
CA TYR A 58 -3.89 -3.86 -6.71
C TYR A 58 -5.16 -4.57 -7.18
N LEU A 59 -6.29 -4.00 -6.80
CA LEU A 59 -7.62 -4.36 -7.30
C LEU A 59 -8.11 -3.30 -8.26
N LYS A 60 -8.81 -3.73 -9.32
CA LYS A 60 -9.49 -2.85 -10.27
C LYS A 60 -10.91 -3.33 -10.50
N SER A 61 -11.86 -2.40 -10.72
CA SER A 61 -13.22 -2.72 -11.11
C SER A 61 -13.24 -3.63 -12.36
N LYS A 62 -13.91 -4.80 -12.30
CA LYS A 62 -14.03 -5.73 -13.43
C LYS A 62 -14.77 -5.10 -14.62
N ASN A 63 -15.82 -4.35 -14.32
CA ASN A 63 -16.63 -3.65 -15.33
C ASN A 63 -16.10 -2.24 -15.54
N PHE A 64 -14.78 -2.13 -15.82
CA PHE A 64 -14.15 -0.85 -16.08
C PHE A 64 -14.77 -0.17 -17.30
N ASP A 65 -15.28 1.03 -17.10
CA ASP A 65 -15.90 1.86 -18.15
C ASP A 65 -15.12 3.16 -18.32
N ALA A 66 -14.58 3.40 -19.49
CA ALA A 66 -13.79 4.59 -19.80
C ALA A 66 -14.58 5.92 -19.65
N ASN A 67 -15.91 5.85 -19.64
CA ASN A 67 -16.78 7.03 -19.45
C ASN A 67 -16.98 7.40 -17.98
N LYS A 68 -16.68 6.47 -17.06
CA LYS A 68 -16.79 6.73 -15.62
C LYS A 68 -15.54 7.44 -15.09
N LYS A 69 -15.72 8.09 -13.95
CA LYS A 69 -14.60 8.69 -13.23
C LYS A 69 -13.84 7.61 -12.43
N ASN A 70 -12.52 7.73 -12.38
CA ASN A 70 -11.68 6.80 -11.65
C ASN A 70 -11.40 7.34 -10.25
N ILE A 71 -11.49 6.47 -9.26
CA ILE A 71 -11.14 6.72 -7.86
C ILE A 71 -9.93 5.85 -7.52
N LEU A 72 -8.89 6.47 -6.99
CA LEU A 72 -7.73 5.79 -6.44
C LEU A 72 -7.87 5.67 -4.93
N ILE A 73 -7.60 4.49 -4.40
CA ILE A 73 -7.55 4.22 -2.97
C ILE A 73 -6.20 3.57 -2.67
N THR A 74 -5.50 4.10 -1.68
CA THR A 74 -4.25 3.54 -1.18
C THR A 74 -4.36 3.30 0.32
N GLY A 75 -3.70 2.27 0.82
CA GLY A 75 -3.56 1.97 2.22
C GLY A 75 -2.19 1.37 2.52
N GLY A 76 -1.78 1.43 3.80
CA GLY A 76 -0.53 0.82 4.23
C GLY A 76 0.72 1.41 3.57
N VAL A 77 0.73 2.70 3.27
CA VAL A 77 1.94 3.45 2.92
C VAL A 77 2.96 3.30 4.04
N HIS A 78 2.52 3.50 5.28
CA HIS A 78 3.24 3.03 6.44
C HIS A 78 2.59 1.72 6.90
N GLY A 79 3.33 0.64 6.84
CA GLY A 79 2.77 -0.70 7.10
C GLY A 79 2.20 -0.90 8.50
N TYR A 80 2.72 -0.18 9.52
CA TYR A 80 2.19 -0.26 10.89
C TYR A 80 0.75 0.29 11.03
N GLU A 81 0.31 1.11 10.11
CA GLU A 81 -1.01 1.75 10.10
C GLU A 81 -2.09 0.74 9.67
N THR A 82 -2.48 -0.11 10.59
CA THR A 82 -3.34 -1.28 10.36
C THR A 82 -4.72 -0.90 9.82
N SER A 83 -5.29 0.19 10.35
CA SER A 83 -6.63 0.67 9.94
C SER A 83 -6.63 1.15 8.47
N GLY A 84 -5.53 1.70 7.97
CA GLY A 84 -5.40 2.08 6.57
C GLY A 84 -5.48 0.88 5.63
N VAL A 85 -4.76 -0.20 5.95
CA VAL A 85 -4.79 -1.45 5.16
C VAL A 85 -6.18 -2.09 5.18
N HIS A 86 -6.70 -2.34 6.38
CA HIS A 86 -8.01 -3.01 6.53
C HIS A 86 -9.17 -2.13 6.09
N GLY A 87 -9.06 -0.81 6.25
CA GLY A 87 -10.05 0.14 5.75
C GLY A 87 -10.17 0.11 4.23
N ALA A 88 -9.04 0.04 3.51
CA ALA A 88 -9.03 -0.10 2.06
C ALA A 88 -9.68 -1.41 1.61
N LEU A 89 -9.32 -2.54 2.24
CA LEU A 89 -9.92 -3.85 1.95
C LEU A 89 -11.41 -3.87 2.25
N LEU A 90 -11.83 -3.34 3.41
CA LEU A 90 -13.23 -3.28 3.80
C LEU A 90 -14.06 -2.40 2.87
N PHE A 91 -13.52 -1.26 2.44
CA PHE A 91 -14.19 -0.41 1.46
C PHE A 91 -14.45 -1.18 0.15
N MET A 92 -13.46 -1.89 -0.36
CA MET A 92 -13.61 -2.68 -1.58
C MET A 92 -14.65 -3.80 -1.39
N GLN A 93 -14.66 -4.44 -0.23
CA GLN A 93 -15.58 -5.54 0.08
C GLN A 93 -17.03 -5.09 0.21
N GLU A 94 -17.30 -4.01 0.94
CA GLU A 94 -18.64 -3.65 1.40
C GLU A 94 -19.27 -2.49 0.62
N TYR A 95 -18.43 -1.60 0.08
CA TYR A 95 -18.91 -0.32 -0.43
C TYR A 95 -18.62 -0.10 -1.91
N ALA A 96 -17.48 -0.47 -2.43
CA ALA A 96 -17.09 -0.13 -3.81
C ALA A 96 -18.14 -0.55 -4.83
N LYS A 97 -18.72 -1.74 -4.69
CA LYS A 97 -19.76 -2.25 -5.59
C LYS A 97 -21.03 -1.39 -5.61
N LYS A 98 -21.36 -0.71 -4.52
CA LYS A 98 -22.55 0.16 -4.42
C LYS A 98 -22.42 1.41 -5.31
N TYR A 99 -21.19 1.78 -5.63
CA TYR A 99 -20.85 2.97 -6.41
C TYR A 99 -20.28 2.63 -7.81
N GLU A 100 -20.26 1.34 -8.19
CA GLU A 100 -19.76 0.91 -9.50
C GLU A 100 -20.55 1.47 -10.70
N SER A 101 -21.81 1.89 -10.48
CA SER A 101 -22.58 2.56 -11.54
C SER A 101 -21.99 3.92 -11.93
N GLU A 102 -21.29 4.58 -11.00
CA GLU A 102 -20.80 5.95 -11.16
C GLU A 102 -19.28 6.03 -11.31
N PHE A 103 -18.54 5.12 -10.67
CA PHE A 103 -17.09 5.16 -10.56
C PHE A 103 -16.43 3.84 -10.92
N ASN A 104 -15.21 3.95 -11.46
CA ASN A 104 -14.23 2.87 -11.46
C ASN A 104 -13.35 3.01 -10.21
N PHE A 105 -12.97 1.89 -9.62
CA PHE A 105 -12.07 1.86 -8.47
C PHE A 105 -10.77 1.18 -8.82
N ILE A 106 -9.67 1.79 -8.39
CA ILE A 106 -8.33 1.21 -8.35
C ILE A 106 -7.86 1.29 -6.91
N CYS A 107 -7.49 0.14 -6.29
CA CYS A 107 -7.13 0.07 -4.89
C CYS A 107 -5.81 -0.66 -4.69
N PHE A 108 -4.85 0.01 -4.06
CA PHE A 108 -3.59 -0.54 -3.57
C PHE A 108 -3.68 -0.65 -2.05
N PRO A 109 -4.16 -1.77 -1.50
CA PRO A 109 -4.56 -1.83 -0.08
C PRO A 109 -3.41 -1.93 0.89
N CYS A 110 -2.22 -2.39 0.46
CA CYS A 110 -1.03 -2.48 1.29
C CYS A 110 0.21 -2.21 0.46
N ILE A 111 0.75 -0.99 0.56
CA ILE A 111 1.91 -0.56 -0.23
C ILE A 111 3.20 -1.09 0.39
N SER A 112 3.31 -1.11 1.73
CA SER A 112 4.51 -1.52 2.48
C SER A 112 4.29 -2.83 3.25
N PRO A 113 4.32 -3.99 2.58
CA PRO A 113 4.02 -5.28 3.21
C PRO A 113 5.05 -5.68 4.28
N TRP A 114 6.32 -5.38 4.11
CA TRP A 114 7.33 -5.62 5.16
C TRP A 114 7.04 -4.76 6.39
N GLY A 115 6.73 -3.48 6.19
CA GLY A 115 6.31 -2.60 7.28
C GLY A 115 5.02 -3.08 7.95
N TYR A 116 4.09 -3.69 7.18
CA TYR A 116 2.90 -4.32 7.73
C TYR A 116 3.26 -5.49 8.65
N GLU A 117 4.08 -6.42 8.19
CA GLU A 117 4.44 -7.61 8.97
C GLU A 117 5.27 -7.30 10.20
N THR A 118 6.15 -6.30 10.11
CA THR A 118 7.07 -5.92 11.19
C THR A 118 6.53 -4.81 12.09
N ILE A 119 5.32 -4.30 11.80
CA ILE A 119 4.68 -3.18 12.49
C ILE A 119 5.61 -1.96 12.49
N ASN A 120 6.04 -1.55 11.31
CA ASN A 120 7.03 -0.49 11.15
C ASN A 120 6.52 0.62 10.21
N ARG A 121 6.96 1.85 10.53
CA ARG A 121 6.74 3.02 9.67
C ARG A 121 7.63 2.96 8.42
N TRP A 122 8.90 2.63 8.58
CA TRP A 122 9.90 2.61 7.53
C TRP A 122 9.98 1.25 6.86
N ASN A 123 10.51 1.22 5.66
CA ASN A 123 10.84 -0.02 4.98
C ASN A 123 12.14 -0.65 5.55
N PRO A 124 12.54 -1.86 5.11
CA PRO A 124 13.73 -2.52 5.66
C PRO A 124 15.04 -1.78 5.38
N ASP A 125 15.03 -0.78 4.51
CA ASP A 125 16.19 0.09 4.22
C ASP A 125 16.16 1.39 5.04
N ALA A 126 15.34 1.45 6.09
CA ALA A 126 15.13 2.62 6.96
C ALA A 126 14.68 3.87 6.20
N ILE A 127 13.93 3.69 5.12
CA ILE A 127 13.39 4.75 4.27
C ILE A 127 11.91 4.95 4.61
N ASP A 128 11.48 6.20 4.80
CA ASP A 128 10.08 6.55 4.96
C ASP A 128 9.38 6.53 3.59
N PRO A 129 8.47 5.57 3.32
CA PRO A 129 7.80 5.50 2.02
C PRO A 129 7.04 6.78 1.68
N ASN A 130 6.39 7.41 2.68
CA ASN A 130 5.59 8.62 2.49
C ASN A 130 6.42 9.89 2.15
N ARG A 131 7.69 9.75 1.84
CA ARG A 131 8.59 10.81 1.35
C ARG A 131 9.26 10.42 0.03
N ASN A 132 8.87 9.27 -0.54
CA ASN A 132 9.63 8.66 -1.64
C ASN A 132 8.79 8.24 -2.85
N PHE A 133 7.58 8.79 -3.05
CA PHE A 133 6.76 8.54 -4.24
C PHE A 133 7.26 9.35 -5.44
N TYR A 134 8.32 8.87 -6.06
CA TYR A 134 8.86 9.42 -7.30
C TYR A 134 9.51 8.33 -8.15
N LYS A 135 9.74 8.65 -9.43
CA LYS A 135 10.42 7.74 -10.34
C LYS A 135 11.84 7.44 -9.84
N ASP A 136 12.24 6.17 -9.97
CA ASP A 136 13.56 5.68 -9.53
C ASP A 136 13.81 5.87 -8.01
N SER A 137 12.73 5.79 -7.23
CA SER A 137 12.78 5.83 -5.77
C SER A 137 13.64 4.69 -5.20
N PRO A 138 14.48 4.97 -4.17
CA PRO A 138 15.17 3.91 -3.44
C PRO A 138 14.23 3.05 -2.58
N ALA A 139 12.99 3.50 -2.31
CA ALA A 139 11.96 2.70 -1.68
C ALA A 139 11.29 1.86 -2.76
N GLY A 140 11.55 0.56 -2.78
CA GLY A 140 11.09 -0.36 -3.82
C GLY A 140 9.57 -0.39 -3.98
N GLU A 141 8.82 -0.33 -2.88
CA GLU A 141 7.37 -0.23 -2.85
C GLU A 141 6.86 1.05 -3.54
N CYS A 142 7.53 2.17 -3.31
CA CYS A 142 7.17 3.45 -3.93
C CYS A 142 7.48 3.46 -5.43
N ALA A 143 8.64 2.94 -5.83
CA ALA A 143 8.99 2.79 -7.23
C ALA A 143 7.97 1.89 -7.96
N ALA A 144 7.58 0.77 -7.35
CA ALA A 144 6.64 -0.17 -7.93
C ALA A 144 5.26 0.46 -8.17
N ILE A 145 4.68 1.15 -7.18
CA ILE A 145 3.36 1.78 -7.36
C ILE A 145 3.40 2.94 -8.35
N VAL A 146 4.47 3.75 -8.37
CA VAL A 146 4.62 4.82 -9.36
C VAL A 146 4.66 4.25 -10.77
N ASN A 147 5.39 3.15 -10.99
CA ASN A 147 5.41 2.48 -12.28
C ASN A 147 4.04 1.91 -12.65
N ALA A 148 3.36 1.24 -11.73
CA ALA A 148 2.02 0.71 -11.96
C ALA A 148 1.00 1.80 -12.33
N LEU A 149 1.02 2.94 -11.65
CA LEU A 149 0.15 4.07 -11.96
C LEU A 149 0.46 4.68 -13.33
N ASN A 150 1.74 4.75 -13.73
CA ASN A 150 2.14 5.18 -15.05
C ASN A 150 1.68 4.21 -16.15
N GLU A 151 1.78 2.90 -15.92
CA GLU A 151 1.31 1.87 -16.85
C GLU A 151 -0.22 1.89 -16.99
N LEU A 152 -0.95 2.08 -15.90
CA LEU A 152 -2.40 2.26 -15.93
C LEU A 152 -2.82 3.47 -16.75
N ASN A 153 -2.01 4.51 -16.78
CA ASN A 153 -2.23 5.75 -17.55
C ASN A 153 -3.65 6.32 -17.39
N LEU A 154 -4.16 6.33 -16.17
CA LEU A 154 -5.50 6.78 -15.83
C LEU A 154 -5.48 8.18 -15.20
N LYS A 155 -6.52 8.96 -15.49
CA LYS A 155 -6.80 10.19 -14.74
C LYS A 155 -7.76 9.86 -13.60
N PHE A 156 -7.43 10.29 -12.40
CA PHE A 156 -8.25 10.10 -11.20
C PHE A 156 -9.03 11.38 -10.87
N LEU A 157 -10.29 11.21 -10.52
CA LEU A 157 -11.12 12.27 -9.95
C LEU A 157 -10.69 12.60 -8.53
N ALA A 158 -10.39 11.57 -7.76
CA ALA A 158 -9.93 11.69 -6.38
C ALA A 158 -8.97 10.55 -6.04
N HIS A 159 -8.10 10.82 -5.08
CA HIS A 159 -7.24 9.85 -4.41
C HIS A 159 -7.52 9.90 -2.91
N PHE A 160 -7.86 8.76 -2.33
CA PHE A 160 -8.01 8.57 -0.90
C PHE A 160 -6.83 7.75 -0.39
N ASP A 161 -5.96 8.39 0.36
CA ASP A 161 -4.82 7.73 1.00
C ASP A 161 -5.13 7.51 2.48
N LEU A 162 -5.27 6.24 2.86
CA LEU A 162 -5.75 5.83 4.17
C LEU A 162 -4.57 5.64 5.12
N HIS A 163 -4.44 6.57 6.04
CA HIS A 163 -3.46 6.58 7.11
C HIS A 163 -4.11 6.36 8.49
N GLU A 164 -3.27 6.15 9.49
CA GLU A 164 -3.67 6.07 10.89
C GLU A 164 -2.78 7.01 11.71
N THR A 165 -3.35 7.65 12.72
CA THR A 165 -2.58 8.38 13.72
C THR A 165 -2.86 7.82 15.10
N THR A 166 -1.82 7.73 15.93
CA THR A 166 -1.94 7.37 17.34
C THR A 166 -2.06 8.60 18.24
N ASP A 167 -1.82 9.77 17.67
CA ASP A 167 -1.91 11.04 18.39
C ASP A 167 -3.29 11.67 18.19
N THR A 168 -3.74 12.39 19.20
CA THR A 168 -4.93 13.25 19.06
C THR A 168 -4.56 14.40 18.13
N ASP A 169 -5.07 14.35 16.91
CA ASP A 169 -4.91 15.46 15.97
C ASP A 169 -5.93 16.53 16.33
N ASN A 170 -5.45 17.63 16.88
CA ASN A 170 -6.25 18.82 17.20
C ASN A 170 -6.19 19.87 16.09
N THR A 171 -5.62 19.55 14.93
CA THR A 171 -5.61 20.46 13.78
C THR A 171 -6.97 20.44 13.09
N VAL A 172 -7.55 21.60 12.91
CA VAL A 172 -8.75 21.79 12.09
C VAL A 172 -8.24 22.07 10.68
N PHE A 173 -8.63 21.23 9.73
CA PHE A 173 -8.34 21.44 8.31
C PHE A 173 -9.28 22.49 7.73
#